data_afe8b6e36a4fc845cb6a67c1ad99c0ab
#
_entry.id   afe8b6e36a4fc845cb6a67c1ad99c0ab
#
_cell.length_a   1.000
_cell.length_b   1.000
_cell.length_c   1.000
_cell.angle_alpha   90.00
_cell.angle_beta   90.00
_cell.angle_gamma   90.00
#
_symmetry.space_group_name_H-M   'P 1'
#
loop_
_entity.id
_entity.type
_entity.pdbx_description
1 polymer ?
#
loop_
_entity_poly.entity_id
_entity_poly.type
_entity_poly.pdbx_seq_one_letter_code
_entity_poly.pdbx_strand_id
1 'polypeptide(L)'
;MDCTPDVGLKFKRKASKHALIHTALRPRLRCHLPWGLAGSITVSRAHRPAHRTPTWLRTPRAPPPGRPRPHLRRLNLRGRASVGGWGKAALAAAPGPAEAGMLEKFELEEEAEDSESGVYMRFMRSHKCYDIVPTSSKLVVFDTTLQVKKAFFALVANGVRAAPLWESKKQSFVGMLTITDFINILHRYYKSPMVQIYELEEHKIETWRELYLQETFKPLVNISPDASLFDAVHSLIKNKIHRLPVIDPISGNALYILTHKRILKFLQLFMSDMPKPAFMKQNLEALGIGTYHNIAFIHPDTPIIKALNVFVERRVSALPVVDESGKVVDIYSKFDVINLAAEKTYNNLDITVTQALQHRSQYFEGVVKCSKLEILETIVDRIVRAEVHRLVVVNEADSIVGIISLSDILQALILTPAGAKQKETEAE
;
A
#
# COMPACT_ATOMS: atom_id res chain seq x y z
N MET A 1 -20.99 -49.73 -20.79
CA MET A 1 -21.39 -50.18 -19.44
C MET A 1 -20.81 -49.10 -18.50
N ASP A 2 -21.45 -48.03 -18.37
CA ASP A 2 -22.46 -47.57 -17.41
C ASP A 2 -22.08 -47.87 -15.96
N CYS A 3 -21.87 -46.80 -15.23
CA CYS A 3 -22.52 -46.46 -13.97
C CYS A 3 -21.91 -45.24 -13.30
N THR A 4 -22.56 -44.11 -13.42
CA THR A 4 -22.61 -43.04 -12.38
C THR A 4 -23.49 -43.52 -11.22
N PRO A 5 -23.39 -42.97 -9.99
CA PRO A 5 -24.29 -41.90 -9.58
C PRO A 5 -23.67 -40.87 -8.63
N ASP A 6 -23.94 -39.64 -8.88
CA ASP A 6 -24.66 -38.59 -8.16
C ASP A 6 -25.05 -38.86 -6.70
N VAL A 7 -24.56 -38.02 -5.78
CA VAL A 7 -25.31 -37.53 -4.59
C VAL A 7 -24.72 -36.22 -4.10
N GLY A 8 -25.49 -35.16 -4.25
CA GLY A 8 -25.21 -33.86 -3.69
C GLY A 8 -25.42 -33.77 -2.19
N LEU A 9 -24.60 -32.97 -1.55
CA LEU A 9 -24.86 -32.41 -0.23
C LEU A 9 -24.41 -30.95 -0.17
N LYS A 10 -25.40 -30.08 -0.33
CA LYS A 10 -25.30 -28.66 -0.04
C LYS A 10 -25.19 -28.47 1.46
N PHE A 11 -23.98 -28.18 1.97
CA PHE A 11 -23.81 -27.56 3.28
C PHE A 11 -23.57 -26.08 3.14
N LYS A 12 -24.60 -25.27 3.34
CA LYS A 12 -24.50 -23.85 3.63
C LYS A 12 -23.93 -23.68 5.04
N ARG A 13 -22.62 -23.44 5.16
CA ARG A 13 -22.04 -22.86 6.36
C ARG A 13 -21.78 -21.37 6.10
N LYS A 14 -22.57 -20.50 6.76
CA LYS A 14 -22.22 -19.11 6.99
C LYS A 14 -20.96 -19.08 7.86
N ALA A 15 -19.77 -19.11 7.24
CA ALA A 15 -18.53 -18.81 7.94
C ALA A 15 -18.47 -17.31 8.16
N SER A 16 -18.27 -16.89 9.40
CA SER A 16 -18.05 -15.48 9.76
C SER A 16 -16.94 -14.90 8.89
N LYS A 17 -17.17 -13.73 8.26
CA LYS A 17 -16.23 -13.04 7.39
C LYS A 17 -14.87 -12.77 8.07
N HIS A 18 -14.84 -12.68 9.39
CA HIS A 18 -13.58 -12.56 10.16
C HIS A 18 -12.67 -13.80 10.07
N ALA A 19 -13.21 -15.01 9.95
CA ALA A 19 -12.40 -16.23 9.82
C ALA A 19 -11.68 -16.34 8.46
N LEU A 20 -12.25 -15.79 7.40
CA LEU A 20 -11.67 -15.78 6.04
C LEU A 20 -10.43 -14.90 5.88
N ILE A 21 -10.28 -13.84 6.71
CA ILE A 21 -9.09 -12.98 6.69
C ILE A 21 -7.81 -13.76 7.04
N HIS A 22 -7.94 -14.78 7.90
CA HIS A 22 -6.79 -15.54 8.40
C HIS A 22 -6.30 -16.63 7.45
N THR A 23 -7.19 -17.20 6.62
CA THR A 23 -6.87 -18.39 5.80
C THR A 23 -6.30 -18.00 4.41
N ALA A 24 -6.66 -16.84 3.87
CA ALA A 24 -6.29 -16.43 2.53
C ALA A 24 -4.88 -15.83 2.40
N LEU A 25 -4.04 -15.81 3.46
CA LEU A 25 -2.77 -15.10 3.52
C LEU A 25 -1.55 -15.98 3.83
N ARG A 26 -1.63 -17.29 3.62
CA ARG A 26 -0.45 -18.17 3.76
C ARG A 26 0.29 -18.33 2.42
N PRO A 27 1.53 -17.82 2.28
CA PRO A 27 2.45 -18.36 1.28
C PRO A 27 3.09 -19.64 1.85
N ARG A 28 2.90 -20.77 1.19
CA ARG A 28 3.70 -21.97 1.41
C ARG A 28 5.01 -21.81 0.62
N LEU A 29 6.11 -21.55 1.31
CA LEU A 29 7.45 -21.79 0.80
C LEU A 29 8.24 -22.50 1.90
N ARG A 30 8.44 -23.82 1.72
CA ARG A 30 9.49 -24.57 2.40
C ARG A 30 10.74 -24.45 1.57
N CYS A 31 11.71 -23.68 2.03
CA CYS A 31 13.09 -23.78 1.56
C CYS A 31 13.95 -24.31 2.70
N HIS A 32 14.53 -25.48 2.50
CA HIS A 32 15.62 -25.99 3.34
C HIS A 32 16.91 -25.29 2.93
N LEU A 33 17.56 -24.60 3.82
CA LEU A 33 18.91 -24.09 3.64
C LEU A 33 19.78 -24.40 4.86
N PRO A 34 21.06 -24.74 4.64
CA PRO A 34 22.00 -25.08 5.73
C PRO A 34 22.61 -23.85 6.41
N TRP A 35 23.03 -24.08 7.58
CA TRP A 35 23.54 -23.28 8.68
C TRP A 35 24.70 -22.31 8.36
N GLY A 36 24.70 -21.19 9.06
CA GLY A 36 25.90 -20.41 9.36
C GLY A 36 25.78 -18.89 9.16
N LEU A 37 24.90 -18.20 9.88
CA LEU A 37 24.89 -16.75 9.89
C LEU A 37 24.68 -16.23 11.33
N ALA A 38 25.80 -15.99 12.02
CA ALA A 38 25.79 -15.21 13.26
C ALA A 38 25.82 -13.71 12.90
N GLY A 39 24.68 -13.07 12.94
CA GLY A 39 24.49 -11.63 12.80
C GLY A 39 23.16 -11.26 13.44
N SER A 40 23.05 -10.04 13.98
CA SER A 40 21.87 -9.58 14.71
C SER A 40 20.66 -9.44 13.78
N ILE A 41 20.02 -10.56 13.45
CA ILE A 41 18.74 -10.62 12.76
C ILE A 41 17.69 -10.94 13.80
N THR A 42 16.87 -9.96 14.14
CA THR A 42 15.75 -10.18 15.04
C THR A 42 14.52 -10.49 14.21
N VAL A 43 14.01 -11.73 14.33
CA VAL A 43 12.73 -12.12 13.77
C VAL A 43 11.75 -12.14 14.92
N SER A 44 10.92 -11.11 15.04
CA SER A 44 9.86 -11.06 16.03
C SER A 44 8.54 -11.52 15.43
N ARG A 45 7.78 -12.32 16.17
CA ARG A 45 6.37 -12.54 15.91
C ARG A 45 5.59 -11.42 16.60
N ALA A 46 5.07 -10.49 15.83
CA ALA A 46 4.10 -9.55 16.37
C ALA A 46 2.81 -10.29 16.71
N HIS A 47 2.53 -10.43 18.00
CA HIS A 47 1.26 -10.95 18.48
C HIS A 47 0.32 -9.78 18.79
N ARG A 48 -0.91 -9.89 18.34
CA ARG A 48 -1.98 -8.98 18.73
C ARG A 48 -2.19 -9.14 20.25
N PRO A 49 -2.20 -8.08 21.07
CA PRO A 49 -2.60 -8.21 22.47
C PRO A 49 -3.99 -8.83 22.54
N ALA A 50 -4.18 -9.74 23.49
CA ALA A 50 -5.48 -10.38 23.68
C ALA A 50 -6.55 -9.32 23.93
N HIS A 51 -7.56 -9.23 23.06
CA HIS A 51 -8.72 -8.36 23.27
C HIS A 51 -9.39 -8.73 24.58
N ARG A 52 -9.45 -7.80 25.50
CA ARG A 52 -10.51 -7.80 26.50
C ARG A 52 -11.81 -7.68 25.73
N THR A 53 -12.65 -8.69 25.77
CA THR A 53 -14.02 -8.66 25.23
C THR A 53 -14.75 -7.41 25.72
N PRO A 54 -15.35 -6.61 24.83
CA PRO A 54 -16.15 -5.47 25.26
C PRO A 54 -17.34 -5.97 26.08
N THR A 55 -17.53 -5.39 27.26
CA THR A 55 -18.47 -5.77 28.33
C THR A 55 -19.93 -5.45 28.01
N TRP A 56 -20.35 -5.29 26.77
CA TRP A 56 -21.73 -4.90 26.42
C TRP A 56 -22.60 -6.02 25.82
N LEU A 57 -22.21 -7.28 26.03
CA LEU A 57 -23.08 -8.45 25.85
C LEU A 57 -23.64 -8.98 27.18
N ARG A 58 -23.76 -8.13 28.21
CA ARG A 58 -24.59 -8.43 29.38
C ARG A 58 -25.93 -7.74 29.24
N THR A 59 -26.97 -8.50 29.16
CA THR A 59 -28.37 -8.08 29.30
C THR A 59 -28.56 -7.13 30.49
N PRO A 60 -29.35 -6.06 30.35
CA PRO A 60 -29.52 -5.09 31.41
C PRO A 60 -30.32 -5.70 32.57
N ARG A 61 -29.69 -5.78 33.75
CA ARG A 61 -30.43 -5.92 35.03
C ARG A 61 -31.07 -4.59 35.34
N ALA A 62 -32.35 -4.64 35.73
CA ALA A 62 -33.14 -3.54 36.16
C ALA A 62 -32.46 -2.75 37.31
N PRO A 63 -32.57 -1.40 37.33
CA PRO A 63 -31.97 -0.57 38.40
C PRO A 63 -32.82 -0.61 39.68
N PRO A 64 -32.15 -0.47 40.85
CA PRO A 64 -32.86 -0.29 42.14
C PRO A 64 -33.43 1.12 42.25
N PRO A 65 -34.50 1.34 43.03
CA PRO A 65 -35.21 2.60 43.13
C PRO A 65 -34.48 3.62 44.07
N GLY A 66 -34.43 4.85 43.63
CA GLY A 66 -34.51 6.01 44.48
C GLY A 66 -33.23 6.68 44.99
N ARG A 67 -32.81 7.77 44.30
CA ARG A 67 -32.35 9.03 44.95
C ARG A 67 -32.62 10.22 44.02
N PRO A 68 -33.03 11.38 44.52
CA PRO A 68 -33.55 12.49 43.73
C PRO A 68 -32.45 13.31 43.04
N ARG A 69 -32.76 13.76 41.83
CA ARG A 69 -31.92 14.65 41.02
C ARG A 69 -32.01 16.09 41.50
N PRO A 70 -30.93 16.88 41.51
CA PRO A 70 -31.00 18.32 41.71
C PRO A 70 -31.50 19.01 40.43
N HIS A 71 -32.41 19.98 40.65
CA HIS A 71 -33.00 20.84 39.63
C HIS A 71 -31.98 21.77 38.98
N LEU A 72 -31.84 21.69 37.67
CA LEU A 72 -31.21 22.74 36.87
C LEU A 72 -32.26 23.83 36.58
N ARG A 73 -32.06 24.99 37.16
CA ARG A 73 -32.81 26.22 36.90
C ARG A 73 -32.54 26.72 35.48
N ARG A 74 -33.62 26.81 34.68
CA ARG A 74 -33.66 27.64 33.47
C ARG A 74 -33.62 29.09 33.88
N LEU A 75 -32.62 29.84 33.49
CA LEU A 75 -32.58 31.29 33.53
C LEU A 75 -33.23 31.85 32.26
N ASN A 76 -34.47 32.32 32.40
CA ASN A 76 -35.11 33.21 31.46
C ASN A 76 -34.56 34.63 31.70
N LEU A 77 -33.88 35.20 30.72
CA LEU A 77 -33.58 36.62 30.68
C LEU A 77 -34.36 37.27 29.52
N ARG A 78 -35.57 37.75 29.85
CA ARG A 78 -36.18 38.87 29.13
C ARG A 78 -35.83 40.12 29.91
N GLY A 79 -35.06 41.02 29.32
CA GLY A 79 -34.78 42.35 29.82
C GLY A 79 -34.76 43.34 28.67
N ARG A 80 -35.79 44.20 28.62
CA ARG A 80 -35.85 45.44 27.85
C ARG A 80 -34.88 46.45 28.43
N ALA A 81 -34.19 47.19 27.57
CA ALA A 81 -33.89 48.64 27.78
C ALA A 81 -33.11 49.16 26.59
N SER A 82 -33.48 50.06 26.12
CA SER A 82 -33.47 51.40 25.53
C SER A 82 -32.06 51.98 25.31
N VAL A 83 -31.83 52.42 24.06
CA VAL A 83 -31.27 53.70 23.56
C VAL A 83 -29.89 54.13 24.08
N GLY A 84 -28.96 54.25 23.14
CA GLY A 84 -27.79 55.11 23.28
C GLY A 84 -26.62 54.77 22.38
N GLY A 85 -26.59 55.31 21.20
CA GLY A 85 -25.50 56.06 20.62
C GLY A 85 -24.16 55.38 20.21
N TRP A 86 -23.93 55.43 18.89
CA TRP A 86 -22.63 55.67 18.25
C TRP A 86 -21.57 54.59 18.24
N GLY A 87 -21.31 54.09 17.05
CA GLY A 87 -19.91 53.89 16.71
C GLY A 87 -19.49 52.61 15.99
N LYS A 88 -19.27 52.75 14.72
CA LYS A 88 -18.38 51.92 13.88
C LYS A 88 -18.84 50.49 13.57
N ALA A 89 -19.50 50.35 12.45
CA ALA A 89 -19.51 49.12 11.66
C ALA A 89 -18.06 48.69 11.42
N ALA A 90 -17.64 47.62 12.07
CA ALA A 90 -16.49 46.85 11.61
C ALA A 90 -16.96 46.10 10.36
N LEU A 91 -16.56 46.56 9.17
CA LEU A 91 -16.58 45.76 7.96
C LEU A 91 -15.78 44.51 8.31
N ALA A 92 -16.43 43.36 8.36
CA ALA A 92 -15.77 42.09 8.29
C ALA A 92 -14.98 42.08 6.98
N ALA A 93 -13.68 42.11 7.06
CA ALA A 93 -12.81 41.96 5.92
C ALA A 93 -13.12 40.60 5.27
N ALA A 94 -13.37 40.61 3.96
CA ALA A 94 -13.50 39.38 3.21
C ALA A 94 -12.23 38.52 3.44
N PRO A 95 -12.37 37.21 3.63
CA PRO A 95 -11.21 36.33 3.82
C PRO A 95 -10.25 36.51 2.65
N GLY A 96 -8.95 36.56 2.95
CA GLY A 96 -7.93 36.66 1.92
C GLY A 96 -7.94 35.45 0.99
N PRO A 97 -7.41 35.56 -0.23
CA PRO A 97 -7.49 34.49 -1.24
C PRO A 97 -6.91 33.14 -0.77
N ALA A 98 -6.01 33.15 0.21
CA ALA A 98 -5.46 31.94 0.84
C ALA A 98 -6.45 31.29 1.83
N GLU A 99 -7.24 32.11 2.58
CA GLU A 99 -8.26 31.63 3.52
C GLU A 99 -9.53 31.20 2.79
N ALA A 100 -9.91 31.88 1.70
CA ALA A 100 -11.01 31.47 0.84
C ALA A 100 -10.75 30.11 0.19
N GLY A 101 -9.55 29.88 -0.37
CA GLY A 101 -9.17 28.60 -0.95
C GLY A 101 -9.06 27.47 0.08
N MET A 102 -8.82 27.79 1.35
CA MET A 102 -8.79 26.80 2.43
C MET A 102 -10.21 26.44 2.91
N LEU A 103 -11.11 27.38 3.01
CA LEU A 103 -12.52 27.19 3.31
C LEU A 103 -13.22 26.38 2.20
N GLU A 104 -13.03 26.78 0.94
CA GLU A 104 -13.57 26.09 -0.23
C GLU A 104 -13.10 24.65 -0.32
N LYS A 105 -11.86 24.39 0.06
CA LYS A 105 -11.33 23.02 0.12
C LYS A 105 -11.95 22.21 1.26
N PHE A 106 -12.24 22.81 2.42
CA PHE A 106 -12.94 22.16 3.52
C PHE A 106 -14.40 21.86 3.17
N GLU A 107 -15.11 22.77 2.52
CA GLU A 107 -16.49 22.56 2.07
C GLU A 107 -16.58 21.46 1.01
N LEU A 108 -15.66 21.41 0.03
CA LEU A 108 -15.57 20.34 -0.97
C LEU A 108 -15.22 18.98 -0.35
N GLU A 109 -14.39 18.94 0.69
CA GLU A 109 -14.09 17.71 1.42
C GLU A 109 -15.32 17.23 2.23
N GLU A 110 -16.09 18.14 2.84
CA GLU A 110 -17.29 17.82 3.61
C GLU A 110 -18.46 17.37 2.72
N GLU A 111 -18.69 18.03 1.56
CA GLU A 111 -19.68 17.58 0.57
C GLU A 111 -19.33 16.23 -0.08
N ALA A 112 -18.05 15.93 -0.29
CA ALA A 112 -17.60 14.64 -0.80
C ALA A 112 -17.78 13.53 0.25
N GLU A 113 -17.74 13.84 1.54
CA GLU A 113 -17.99 12.88 2.61
C GLU A 113 -19.45 12.45 2.67
N ASP A 114 -20.40 13.34 2.46
CA ASP A 114 -21.84 13.04 2.55
C ASP A 114 -22.40 12.40 1.26
N SER A 115 -21.65 12.45 0.16
CA SER A 115 -22.08 11.89 -1.11
C SER A 115 -21.99 10.35 -1.14
N GLU A 116 -22.82 9.70 -2.00
CA GLU A 116 -22.67 8.26 -2.28
C GLU A 116 -21.28 7.90 -2.80
N SER A 117 -20.56 8.85 -3.41
CA SER A 117 -19.20 8.66 -3.89
C SER A 117 -18.20 8.52 -2.75
N GLY A 118 -18.43 9.12 -1.58
CA GLY A 118 -17.58 9.09 -0.40
C GLY A 118 -17.66 7.82 0.46
N VAL A 119 -18.49 6.83 0.11
CA VAL A 119 -18.73 5.64 0.95
C VAL A 119 -17.45 4.88 1.34
N TYR A 120 -16.50 4.73 0.42
CA TYR A 120 -15.23 4.04 0.69
C TYR A 120 -14.27 4.89 1.54
N MET A 121 -14.31 6.22 1.36
CA MET A 121 -13.56 7.16 2.20
C MET A 121 -14.04 7.08 3.65
N ARG A 122 -15.37 7.17 3.91
CA ARG A 122 -15.95 7.02 5.25
C ARG A 122 -15.58 5.69 5.89
N PHE A 123 -15.68 4.60 5.13
CA PHE A 123 -15.28 3.28 5.60
C PHE A 123 -13.81 3.26 6.03
N MET A 124 -12.91 3.87 5.25
CA MET A 124 -11.49 3.92 5.59
C MET A 124 -11.19 4.85 6.77
N ARG A 125 -11.96 5.92 6.98
CA ARG A 125 -11.84 6.80 8.14
C ARG A 125 -12.32 6.13 9.43
N SER A 126 -13.35 5.28 9.36
CA SER A 126 -13.89 4.57 10.51
C SER A 126 -13.03 3.39 10.98
N HIS A 127 -12.08 2.92 10.16
CA HIS A 127 -11.22 1.78 10.50
C HIS A 127 -9.79 2.23 10.79
N LYS A 128 -9.19 1.64 11.82
CA LYS A 128 -7.82 1.92 12.26
C LYS A 128 -6.80 1.04 11.52
N CYS A 129 -5.57 1.50 11.45
CA CYS A 129 -4.45 0.70 10.93
C CYS A 129 -4.30 -0.63 11.68
N TYR A 130 -4.64 -0.64 12.98
CA TYR A 130 -4.62 -1.84 13.80
C TYR A 130 -5.58 -2.94 13.32
N ASP A 131 -6.73 -2.58 12.75
CA ASP A 131 -7.77 -3.53 12.33
C ASP A 131 -7.31 -4.50 11.24
N ILE A 132 -6.37 -4.07 10.40
CA ILE A 132 -5.83 -4.90 9.31
C ILE A 132 -4.51 -5.58 9.65
N VAL A 133 -3.96 -5.35 10.86
CA VAL A 133 -2.79 -6.10 11.34
C VAL A 133 -3.21 -7.54 11.61
N PRO A 134 -2.55 -8.54 11.00
CA PRO A 134 -2.90 -9.95 11.21
C PRO A 134 -2.58 -10.36 12.66
N THR A 135 -3.30 -11.35 13.18
CA THR A 135 -3.09 -11.90 14.53
C THR A 135 -1.65 -12.37 14.75
N SER A 136 -1.03 -12.89 13.71
CA SER A 136 0.39 -13.28 13.71
C SER A 136 1.01 -12.90 12.39
N SER A 137 2.10 -12.17 12.42
CA SER A 137 2.86 -11.80 11.24
C SER A 137 4.35 -12.01 11.45
N LYS A 138 5.07 -12.23 10.35
CA LYS A 138 6.52 -12.28 10.34
C LYS A 138 7.03 -10.88 10.06
N LEU A 139 7.66 -10.27 11.04
CA LEU A 139 8.35 -9.00 10.90
C LEU A 139 9.84 -9.24 11.05
N VAL A 140 10.61 -8.84 10.04
CA VAL A 140 12.08 -8.88 10.05
C VAL A 140 12.56 -7.47 10.30
N VAL A 141 13.47 -7.30 11.25
CA VAL A 141 14.12 -6.03 11.58
C VAL A 141 15.63 -6.24 11.42
N PHE A 142 16.31 -5.28 10.83
CA PHE A 142 17.77 -5.31 10.71
C PHE A 142 18.40 -4.20 11.55
N ASP A 143 19.45 -4.57 12.26
CA ASP A 143 20.33 -3.58 12.84
C ASP A 143 21.18 -2.92 11.74
N THR A 144 21.43 -1.62 11.84
CA THR A 144 22.22 -0.85 10.86
C THR A 144 23.67 -1.31 10.76
N THR A 145 24.20 -2.02 11.77
CA THR A 145 25.54 -2.62 11.77
C THR A 145 25.66 -3.89 10.92
N LEU A 146 24.52 -4.45 10.46
CA LEU A 146 24.52 -5.65 9.61
C LEU A 146 25.09 -5.34 8.22
N GLN A 147 25.85 -6.29 7.66
CA GLN A 147 26.33 -6.18 6.28
C GLN A 147 25.17 -6.18 5.28
N VAL A 148 25.24 -5.33 4.26
CA VAL A 148 24.23 -5.15 3.23
C VAL A 148 23.89 -6.47 2.54
N LYS A 149 24.88 -7.25 2.12
CA LYS A 149 24.72 -8.58 1.52
C LYS A 149 23.88 -9.51 2.40
N LYS A 150 24.23 -9.62 3.69
CA LYS A 150 23.51 -10.48 4.65
C LYS A 150 22.06 -10.04 4.80
N ALA A 151 21.81 -8.74 4.83
CA ALA A 151 20.46 -8.20 4.92
C ALA A 151 19.60 -8.58 3.70
N PHE A 152 20.12 -8.46 2.48
CA PHE A 152 19.38 -8.85 1.28
C PHE A 152 19.13 -10.36 1.22
N PHE A 153 20.10 -11.19 1.54
CA PHE A 153 19.85 -12.63 1.65
C PHE A 153 18.83 -12.99 2.73
N ALA A 154 18.81 -12.25 3.84
CA ALA A 154 17.80 -12.44 4.87
C ALA A 154 16.39 -12.02 4.41
N LEU A 155 16.24 -10.96 3.59
CA LEU A 155 14.96 -10.62 2.95
C LEU A 155 14.47 -11.79 2.10
N VAL A 156 15.34 -12.35 1.24
CA VAL A 156 15.02 -13.51 0.39
C VAL A 156 14.62 -14.71 1.23
N ALA A 157 15.47 -15.13 2.16
CA ALA A 157 15.26 -16.32 2.99
C ALA A 157 13.98 -16.24 3.82
N ASN A 158 13.56 -15.03 4.20
CA ASN A 158 12.33 -14.80 4.93
C ASN A 158 11.12 -14.53 4.04
N GLY A 159 11.28 -14.44 2.73
CA GLY A 159 10.20 -14.12 1.77
C GLY A 159 9.59 -12.73 1.99
N VAL A 160 10.37 -11.78 2.54
CA VAL A 160 9.94 -10.40 2.76
C VAL A 160 10.62 -9.44 1.79
N ARG A 161 9.98 -8.34 1.49
CA ARG A 161 10.41 -7.38 0.45
C ARG A 161 11.00 -6.11 1.03
N ALA A 162 10.91 -5.93 2.34
CA ALA A 162 11.46 -4.80 3.06
C ALA A 162 11.56 -5.13 4.55
N ALA A 163 12.44 -4.45 5.26
CA ALA A 163 12.60 -4.55 6.69
C ALA A 163 12.88 -3.17 7.31
N PRO A 164 12.28 -2.84 8.46
CA PRO A 164 12.65 -1.67 9.24
C PRO A 164 14.11 -1.78 9.71
N LEU A 165 14.79 -0.64 9.77
CA LEU A 165 16.15 -0.50 10.21
C LEU A 165 16.18 0.05 11.63
N TRP A 166 16.74 -0.71 12.55
CA TRP A 166 16.97 -0.33 13.92
C TRP A 166 18.40 0.19 14.10
N GLU A 167 18.56 1.31 14.78
CA GLU A 167 19.86 1.84 15.14
C GLU A 167 20.07 1.69 16.65
N SER A 168 20.93 0.74 17.03
CA SER A 168 21.19 0.41 18.44
C SER A 168 21.78 1.58 19.24
N LYS A 169 22.51 2.51 18.62
CA LYS A 169 23.03 3.71 19.28
C LYS A 169 21.93 4.71 19.63
N LYS A 170 20.92 4.86 18.76
CA LYS A 170 19.80 5.80 18.93
C LYS A 170 18.58 5.15 19.60
N GLN A 171 18.57 3.81 19.76
CA GLN A 171 17.43 3.05 20.27
C GLN A 171 16.11 3.40 19.53
N SER A 172 16.19 3.51 18.21
CA SER A 172 15.05 3.91 17.37
C SER A 172 15.12 3.32 15.96
N PHE A 173 13.96 3.25 15.32
CA PHE A 173 13.88 2.95 13.90
C PHE A 173 14.29 4.19 13.08
N VAL A 174 15.22 4.01 12.15
CA VAL A 174 15.83 5.10 11.38
C VAL A 174 15.51 5.04 9.89
N GLY A 175 14.89 3.98 9.40
CA GLY A 175 14.59 3.84 8.00
C GLY A 175 14.02 2.47 7.65
N MET A 176 13.95 2.22 6.34
CA MET A 176 13.58 0.93 5.75
C MET A 176 14.66 0.48 4.78
N LEU A 177 14.99 -0.80 4.80
CA LEU A 177 15.74 -1.44 3.73
C LEU A 177 14.77 -2.12 2.78
N THR A 178 14.87 -1.84 1.48
CA THR A 178 13.94 -2.30 0.46
C THR A 178 14.69 -2.88 -0.74
N ILE A 179 13.96 -3.55 -1.64
CA ILE A 179 14.53 -4.02 -2.92
C ILE A 179 15.03 -2.85 -3.78
N THR A 180 14.44 -1.66 -3.65
CA THR A 180 14.91 -0.48 -4.37
C THR A 180 16.34 -0.13 -3.98
N ASP A 181 16.70 -0.29 -2.71
CA ASP A 181 18.08 -0.06 -2.23
C ASP A 181 19.06 -1.05 -2.87
N PHE A 182 18.65 -2.32 -3.00
CA PHE A 182 19.45 -3.32 -3.71
C PHE A 182 19.66 -2.96 -5.18
N ILE A 183 18.61 -2.54 -5.88
CA ILE A 183 18.69 -2.10 -7.27
C ILE A 183 19.65 -0.91 -7.39
N ASN A 184 19.56 0.06 -6.49
CA ASN A 184 20.44 1.24 -6.50
C ASN A 184 21.91 0.86 -6.30
N ILE A 185 22.20 -0.12 -5.43
CA ILE A 185 23.57 -0.63 -5.24
C ILE A 185 24.05 -1.32 -6.51
N LEU A 186 23.25 -2.24 -7.07
CA LEU A 186 23.61 -2.94 -8.30
C LEU A 186 23.85 -1.94 -9.44
N HIS A 187 22.93 -1.02 -9.66
CA HIS A 187 23.04 0.00 -10.71
C HIS A 187 24.29 0.88 -10.57
N ARG A 188 24.63 1.30 -9.35
CA ARG A 188 25.75 2.23 -9.11
C ARG A 188 27.11 1.55 -9.22
N TYR A 189 27.23 0.31 -8.78
CA TYR A 189 28.53 -0.35 -8.60
C TYR A 189 28.80 -1.48 -9.58
N TYR A 190 27.81 -1.91 -10.37
CA TYR A 190 28.04 -2.93 -11.40
C TYR A 190 28.95 -2.40 -12.50
N LYS A 191 30.00 -3.13 -12.82
CA LYS A 191 30.94 -2.82 -13.89
C LYS A 191 30.94 -3.89 -14.99
N SER A 192 31.05 -5.14 -14.62
CA SER A 192 31.00 -6.27 -15.52
C SER A 192 30.84 -7.59 -14.75
N PRO A 193 30.49 -8.71 -15.42
CA PRO A 193 30.35 -10.00 -14.77
C PRO A 193 31.63 -10.51 -14.08
N MET A 194 32.78 -10.01 -14.51
CA MET A 194 34.10 -10.43 -13.99
C MET A 194 34.53 -9.66 -12.72
N VAL A 195 33.81 -8.58 -12.37
CA VAL A 195 34.15 -7.72 -11.23
C VAL A 195 33.13 -7.91 -10.13
N GLN A 196 33.58 -8.34 -8.94
CA GLN A 196 32.72 -8.39 -7.77
C GLN A 196 32.31 -6.99 -7.31
N ILE A 197 31.08 -6.89 -6.82
CA ILE A 197 30.56 -5.65 -6.24
C ILE A 197 30.99 -5.61 -4.77
N TYR A 198 32.18 -5.06 -4.53
CA TYR A 198 32.80 -4.99 -3.19
C TYR A 198 31.88 -4.29 -2.18
N GLU A 199 31.22 -3.22 -2.59
CA GLU A 199 30.32 -2.42 -1.74
C GLU A 199 29.12 -3.24 -1.23
N LEU A 200 28.65 -4.20 -2.02
CA LEU A 200 27.59 -5.10 -1.58
C LEU A 200 28.12 -6.14 -0.59
N GLU A 201 29.34 -6.62 -0.82
CA GLU A 201 29.94 -7.72 -0.05
C GLU A 201 30.36 -7.28 1.37
N GLU A 202 30.99 -6.11 1.50
CA GLU A 202 31.71 -5.69 2.72
C GLU A 202 31.00 -4.57 3.49
N HIS A 203 30.27 -3.68 2.84
CA HIS A 203 29.68 -2.54 3.52
C HIS A 203 28.56 -2.95 4.47
N LYS A 204 28.52 -2.27 5.61
CA LYS A 204 27.38 -2.29 6.54
C LYS A 204 26.27 -1.39 6.04
N ILE A 205 25.05 -1.64 6.50
CA ILE A 205 23.88 -0.79 6.18
C ILE A 205 24.14 0.66 6.62
N GLU A 206 24.71 0.89 7.80
CA GLU A 206 25.05 2.24 8.30
C GLU A 206 25.97 2.99 7.33
N THR A 207 27.09 2.38 6.91
CA THR A 207 28.06 2.96 5.98
C THR A 207 27.43 3.27 4.62
N TRP A 208 26.66 2.32 4.07
CA TRP A 208 25.97 2.52 2.82
C TRP A 208 24.95 3.66 2.92
N ARG A 209 24.22 3.76 4.02
CA ARG A 209 23.27 4.87 4.26
C ARG A 209 23.97 6.22 4.35
N GLU A 210 25.07 6.30 5.06
CA GLU A 210 25.87 7.54 5.15
C GLU A 210 26.36 8.01 3.77
N LEU A 211 26.89 7.12 2.97
CA LEU A 211 27.40 7.44 1.64
C LEU A 211 26.29 7.80 0.63
N TYR A 212 25.14 7.11 0.73
CA TYR A 212 24.06 7.22 -0.26
C TYR A 212 23.01 8.26 0.10
N LEU A 213 22.78 8.47 1.41
CA LEU A 213 21.71 9.35 1.91
C LEU A 213 22.16 10.80 2.12
N GLN A 214 23.44 11.13 1.98
CA GLN A 214 23.90 12.52 2.04
C GLN A 214 23.13 13.41 1.06
N GLU A 215 22.72 12.88 -0.09
CA GLU A 215 21.99 13.62 -1.13
C GLU A 215 20.46 13.44 -1.04
N THR A 216 19.96 12.41 -0.34
CA THR A 216 18.54 12.00 -0.43
C THR A 216 17.93 11.61 0.90
N PHE A 217 18.41 12.16 2.02
CA PHE A 217 17.87 11.80 3.34
C PHE A 217 16.37 12.08 3.42
N LYS A 218 15.60 11.03 3.57
CA LYS A 218 14.18 11.11 3.94
C LYS A 218 14.00 10.47 5.31
N PRO A 219 13.38 11.17 6.27
CA PRO A 219 13.05 10.57 7.56
C PRO A 219 12.15 9.35 7.37
N LEU A 220 12.17 8.43 8.31
CA LEU A 220 11.28 7.28 8.30
C LEU A 220 9.83 7.73 8.37
N VAL A 221 9.07 7.50 7.30
CA VAL A 221 7.62 7.68 7.31
C VAL A 221 7.01 6.45 7.97
N ASN A 222 6.27 6.64 9.04
CA ASN A 222 5.55 5.60 9.77
C ASN A 222 4.15 6.09 10.16
N ILE A 223 3.33 5.19 10.70
CA ILE A 223 1.97 5.51 11.14
C ILE A 223 1.66 4.79 12.45
N SER A 224 0.84 5.45 13.29
CA SER A 224 0.33 4.85 14.52
C SER A 224 -0.68 3.74 14.22
N PRO A 225 -0.76 2.69 15.04
CA PRO A 225 -1.82 1.69 14.95
C PRO A 225 -3.23 2.27 15.13
N ASP A 226 -3.35 3.39 15.86
CA ASP A 226 -4.62 4.08 16.10
C ASP A 226 -5.05 5.05 14.99
N ALA A 227 -4.16 5.39 14.07
CA ALA A 227 -4.48 6.21 12.90
C ALA A 227 -5.45 5.49 11.96
N SER A 228 -6.22 6.27 11.19
CA SER A 228 -7.18 5.71 10.25
C SER A 228 -6.52 5.03 9.04
N LEU A 229 -7.24 4.13 8.38
CA LEU A 229 -6.80 3.57 7.10
C LEU A 229 -6.79 4.62 5.99
N PHE A 230 -7.61 5.66 6.10
CA PHE A 230 -7.57 6.82 5.21
C PHE A 230 -6.21 7.51 5.31
N ASP A 231 -5.73 7.80 6.52
CA ASP A 231 -4.42 8.43 6.75
C ASP A 231 -3.28 7.54 6.24
N ALA A 232 -3.43 6.21 6.36
CA ALA A 232 -2.46 5.27 5.83
C ALA A 232 -2.37 5.34 4.29
N VAL A 233 -3.51 5.39 3.60
CA VAL A 233 -3.55 5.55 2.14
C VAL A 233 -2.96 6.88 1.72
N HIS A 234 -3.36 7.97 2.38
CA HIS A 234 -2.83 9.30 2.13
C HIS A 234 -1.30 9.34 2.32
N SER A 235 -0.79 8.78 3.42
CA SER A 235 0.64 8.72 3.69
C SER A 235 1.43 7.93 2.64
N LEU A 236 0.91 6.75 2.22
CA LEU A 236 1.53 5.93 1.17
C LEU A 236 1.64 6.68 -0.15
N ILE A 237 0.57 7.35 -0.57
CA ILE A 237 0.49 8.03 -1.87
C ILE A 237 1.28 9.35 -1.85
N LYS A 238 1.08 10.20 -0.84
CA LYS A 238 1.79 11.49 -0.69
C LYS A 238 3.31 11.32 -0.67
N ASN A 239 3.80 10.34 0.08
CA ASN A 239 5.24 10.08 0.19
C ASN A 239 5.79 9.19 -0.93
N LYS A 240 4.94 8.74 -1.86
CA LYS A 240 5.30 7.83 -2.97
C LYS A 240 6.05 6.59 -2.46
N ILE A 241 5.58 6.01 -1.34
CA ILE A 241 6.13 4.80 -0.73
C ILE A 241 5.16 3.63 -0.87
N HIS A 242 5.69 2.41 -0.97
CA HIS A 242 4.88 1.20 -1.10
C HIS A 242 4.77 0.41 0.20
N ARG A 243 5.46 0.86 1.25
CA ARG A 243 5.58 0.17 2.53
C ARG A 243 5.58 1.18 3.65
N LEU A 244 4.55 1.08 4.51
CA LEU A 244 4.34 1.99 5.62
C LEU A 244 4.44 1.20 6.93
N PRO A 245 5.52 1.36 7.71
CA PRO A 245 5.62 0.75 9.02
C PRO A 245 4.53 1.27 9.96
N VAL A 246 3.85 0.35 10.64
CA VAL A 246 2.98 0.67 11.77
C VAL A 246 3.83 0.56 13.03
N ILE A 247 4.06 1.68 13.68
CA ILE A 247 4.87 1.78 14.89
C ILE A 247 4.00 2.31 16.02
N ASP A 248 3.98 1.60 17.13
CA ASP A 248 3.31 2.05 18.34
C ASP A 248 4.10 3.22 18.95
N PRO A 249 3.51 4.42 19.08
CA PRO A 249 4.22 5.60 19.56
C PRO A 249 4.59 5.51 21.05
N ILE A 250 3.91 4.65 21.83
CA ILE A 250 4.15 4.51 23.28
C ILE A 250 5.35 3.60 23.51
N SER A 251 5.37 2.41 22.93
CA SER A 251 6.43 1.42 23.14
C SER A 251 7.59 1.54 22.15
N GLY A 252 7.42 2.28 21.04
CA GLY A 252 8.37 2.34 19.93
C GLY A 252 8.44 1.06 19.09
N ASN A 253 7.57 0.07 19.34
CA ASN A 253 7.60 -1.21 18.66
C ASN A 253 6.99 -1.14 17.27
N ALA A 254 7.66 -1.73 16.29
CA ALA A 254 7.08 -1.97 14.99
C ALA A 254 6.14 -3.18 15.03
N LEU A 255 4.87 -2.96 14.68
CA LEU A 255 3.83 -4.00 14.73
C LEU A 255 3.64 -4.68 13.38
N TYR A 256 3.70 -3.92 12.28
CA TYR A 256 3.41 -4.41 10.94
C TYR A 256 3.97 -3.47 9.87
N ILE A 257 3.95 -3.93 8.62
CA ILE A 257 4.24 -3.09 7.43
C ILE A 257 3.01 -3.09 6.54
N LEU A 258 2.31 -1.95 6.48
CA LEU A 258 1.16 -1.76 5.61
C LEU A 258 1.58 -1.61 4.15
N THR A 259 0.70 -2.07 3.25
CA THR A 259 0.89 -1.96 1.80
C THR A 259 -0.44 -1.66 1.12
N HIS A 260 -0.40 -1.02 -0.05
CA HIS A 260 -1.58 -0.78 -0.89
C HIS A 260 -2.40 -2.06 -1.11
N LYS A 261 -1.72 -3.18 -1.43
CA LYS A 261 -2.38 -4.48 -1.65
C LYS A 261 -3.18 -4.94 -0.43
N ARG A 262 -2.62 -4.80 0.78
CA ARG A 262 -3.29 -5.21 2.01
C ARG A 262 -4.52 -4.35 2.28
N ILE A 263 -4.41 -3.03 2.07
CA ILE A 263 -5.49 -2.07 2.28
C ILE A 263 -6.62 -2.33 1.25
N LEU A 264 -6.29 -2.45 -0.04
CA LEU A 264 -7.31 -2.73 -1.07
C LEU A 264 -8.00 -4.07 -0.84
N LYS A 265 -7.25 -5.11 -0.46
CA LYS A 265 -7.82 -6.43 -0.14
C LYS A 265 -8.76 -6.37 1.06
N PHE A 266 -8.45 -5.54 2.06
CA PHE A 266 -9.35 -5.30 3.20
C PHE A 266 -10.63 -4.61 2.75
N LEU A 267 -10.54 -3.53 1.98
CA LEU A 267 -11.70 -2.83 1.42
C LEU A 267 -12.58 -3.79 0.61
N GLN A 268 -11.99 -4.59 -0.27
CA GLN A 268 -12.70 -5.55 -1.13
C GLN A 268 -13.55 -6.55 -0.35
N LEU A 269 -13.15 -6.94 0.86
CA LEU A 269 -13.92 -7.86 1.70
C LEU A 269 -15.28 -7.30 2.12
N PHE A 270 -15.40 -5.98 2.20
CA PHE A 270 -16.60 -5.29 2.66
C PHE A 270 -17.35 -4.57 1.51
N MET A 271 -16.76 -4.45 0.32
CA MET A 271 -17.37 -3.75 -0.80
C MET A 271 -18.75 -4.31 -1.19
N SER A 272 -18.99 -5.60 -1.00
CA SER A 272 -20.28 -6.22 -1.29
C SER A 272 -21.40 -5.81 -0.34
N ASP A 273 -21.04 -5.34 0.85
CA ASP A 273 -21.98 -4.99 1.92
C ASP A 273 -22.23 -3.48 1.99
N MET A 274 -21.51 -2.71 1.17
CA MET A 274 -21.63 -1.25 1.05
C MET A 274 -22.39 -0.85 -0.21
N PRO A 275 -23.07 0.30 -0.21
CA PRO A 275 -23.60 0.90 -1.42
C PRO A 275 -22.49 1.02 -2.48
N LYS A 276 -22.82 0.73 -3.73
CA LYS A 276 -21.85 0.82 -4.84
C LYS A 276 -21.97 2.19 -5.51
N PRO A 277 -20.96 3.06 -5.39
CA PRO A 277 -20.94 4.34 -6.08
C PRO A 277 -21.10 4.18 -7.60
N ALA A 278 -21.76 5.12 -8.25
CA ALA A 278 -22.02 5.09 -9.69
C ALA A 278 -20.74 4.98 -10.53
N PHE A 279 -19.63 5.61 -10.09
CA PHE A 279 -18.36 5.58 -10.78
C PHE A 279 -17.75 4.17 -10.88
N MET A 280 -18.14 3.21 -10.03
CA MET A 280 -17.67 1.82 -10.12
C MET A 280 -18.11 1.13 -11.41
N LYS A 281 -19.18 1.60 -12.04
CA LYS A 281 -19.69 1.10 -13.34
C LYS A 281 -19.14 1.86 -14.54
N GLN A 282 -18.35 2.91 -14.32
CA GLN A 282 -17.70 3.66 -15.39
C GLN A 282 -16.37 2.98 -15.77
N ASN A 283 -15.95 3.17 -17.03
CA ASN A 283 -14.70 2.62 -17.52
C ASN A 283 -13.49 3.49 -17.14
N LEU A 284 -12.27 2.93 -17.28
CA LEU A 284 -11.03 3.62 -16.91
C LEU A 284 -10.80 4.90 -17.72
N GLU A 285 -11.23 4.93 -18.98
CA GLU A 285 -11.07 6.09 -19.87
C GLU A 285 -11.92 7.27 -19.41
N ALA A 286 -13.21 7.04 -19.11
CA ALA A 286 -14.13 8.07 -18.61
C ALA A 286 -13.68 8.61 -17.23
N LEU A 287 -13.11 7.74 -16.38
CA LEU A 287 -12.64 8.14 -15.05
C LEU A 287 -11.24 8.78 -15.06
N GLY A 288 -10.49 8.66 -16.15
CA GLY A 288 -9.10 9.13 -16.22
C GLY A 288 -8.16 8.45 -15.25
N ILE A 289 -8.44 7.18 -14.86
CA ILE A 289 -7.64 6.43 -13.87
C ILE A 289 -6.53 5.67 -14.57
N GLY A 290 -5.27 5.87 -14.13
CA GLY A 290 -4.09 5.23 -14.66
C GLY A 290 -3.12 6.20 -15.33
N THR A 291 -2.05 5.66 -15.89
CA THR A 291 -1.03 6.40 -16.65
C THR A 291 -1.05 5.95 -18.10
N TYR A 292 -1.26 6.89 -19.04
CA TYR A 292 -1.44 6.60 -20.47
C TYR A 292 -0.40 7.30 -21.37
N HIS A 293 0.50 8.07 -20.79
CA HIS A 293 1.53 8.80 -21.53
C HIS A 293 2.92 8.39 -21.07
N ASN A 294 3.87 8.36 -22.00
CA ASN A 294 5.27 8.14 -21.73
C ASN A 294 5.54 6.84 -20.93
N ILE A 295 4.88 5.75 -21.33
CA ILE A 295 5.01 4.44 -20.67
C ILE A 295 6.40 3.87 -20.95
N ALA A 296 7.14 3.58 -19.89
CA ALA A 296 8.42 2.88 -20.01
C ALA A 296 8.17 1.39 -20.19
N PHE A 297 8.84 0.80 -21.17
CA PHE A 297 8.83 -0.64 -21.48
C PHE A 297 10.22 -1.11 -21.87
N ILE A 298 10.43 -2.41 -21.98
CA ILE A 298 11.67 -3.06 -22.39
C ILE A 298 11.36 -4.22 -23.35
N HIS A 299 12.39 -4.73 -24.01
CA HIS A 299 12.29 -5.89 -24.90
C HIS A 299 12.81 -7.17 -24.22
N PRO A 300 12.44 -8.37 -24.70
CA PRO A 300 12.84 -9.65 -24.12
C PRO A 300 14.37 -9.85 -24.06
N ASP A 301 15.09 -9.31 -25.04
CA ASP A 301 16.55 -9.36 -25.18
C ASP A 301 17.30 -8.26 -24.40
N THR A 302 16.57 -7.32 -23.78
CA THR A 302 17.17 -6.21 -23.01
C THR A 302 18.02 -6.76 -21.86
N PRO A 303 19.31 -6.37 -21.75
CA PRO A 303 20.13 -6.73 -20.59
C PRO A 303 19.56 -6.19 -19.28
N ILE A 304 19.72 -6.97 -18.20
CA ILE A 304 19.20 -6.58 -16.89
C ILE A 304 19.74 -5.23 -16.43
N ILE A 305 21.03 -4.94 -16.64
CA ILE A 305 21.60 -3.65 -16.26
C ILE A 305 20.86 -2.46 -16.91
N LYS A 306 20.43 -2.59 -18.17
CA LYS A 306 19.61 -1.57 -18.83
C LYS A 306 18.21 -1.45 -18.22
N ALA A 307 17.60 -2.57 -17.85
CA ALA A 307 16.31 -2.55 -17.13
C ALA A 307 16.44 -1.86 -15.75
N LEU A 308 17.54 -2.10 -15.02
CA LEU A 308 17.82 -1.41 -13.76
C LEU A 308 18.00 0.10 -13.96
N ASN A 309 18.68 0.55 -15.03
CA ASN A 309 18.79 1.95 -15.37
C ASN A 309 17.42 2.61 -15.52
N VAL A 310 16.50 1.96 -16.27
CA VAL A 310 15.14 2.47 -16.45
C VAL A 310 14.38 2.55 -15.12
N PHE A 311 14.54 1.56 -14.23
CA PHE A 311 13.93 1.62 -12.89
C PHE A 311 14.40 2.81 -12.06
N VAL A 312 15.68 3.16 -12.16
CA VAL A 312 16.28 4.27 -11.40
C VAL A 312 15.91 5.62 -12.01
N GLU A 313 16.13 5.80 -13.32
CA GLU A 313 15.88 7.05 -14.04
C GLU A 313 14.40 7.44 -14.07
N ARG A 314 13.54 6.48 -14.41
CA ARG A 314 12.09 6.71 -14.55
C ARG A 314 11.33 6.55 -13.22
N ARG A 315 12.00 6.09 -12.16
CA ARG A 315 11.42 5.81 -10.83
C ARG A 315 10.18 4.92 -10.87
N VAL A 316 10.12 4.03 -11.86
CA VAL A 316 9.04 3.04 -12.01
C VAL A 316 9.36 1.77 -11.23
N SER A 317 8.37 0.96 -10.95
CA SER A 317 8.51 -0.25 -10.15
C SER A 317 8.28 -1.55 -10.94
N ALA A 318 7.89 -1.44 -12.21
CA ALA A 318 7.87 -2.52 -13.19
C ALA A 318 7.89 -1.96 -14.60
N LEU A 319 8.33 -2.80 -15.53
CA LEU A 319 8.45 -2.51 -16.96
C LEU A 319 7.72 -3.61 -17.72
N PRO A 320 6.68 -3.30 -18.49
CA PRO A 320 6.12 -4.21 -19.47
C PRO A 320 7.21 -4.68 -20.44
N VAL A 321 7.20 -5.94 -20.78
CA VAL A 321 8.07 -6.53 -21.80
C VAL A 321 7.29 -6.63 -23.09
N VAL A 322 7.81 -6.01 -24.15
CA VAL A 322 7.14 -5.86 -25.44
C VAL A 322 7.96 -6.56 -26.52
N ASP A 323 7.33 -7.36 -27.34
CA ASP A 323 7.98 -8.03 -28.47
C ASP A 323 8.21 -7.08 -29.65
N GLU A 324 8.81 -7.61 -30.73
CA GLU A 324 9.10 -6.84 -31.96
C GLU A 324 7.82 -6.34 -32.66
N SER A 325 6.69 -6.99 -32.45
CA SER A 325 5.39 -6.58 -32.99
C SER A 325 4.68 -5.50 -32.17
N GLY A 326 5.27 -5.09 -31.04
CA GLY A 326 4.68 -4.12 -30.10
C GLY A 326 3.70 -4.73 -29.10
N LYS A 327 3.54 -6.07 -29.07
CA LYS A 327 2.64 -6.74 -28.13
C LYS A 327 3.28 -6.93 -26.76
N VAL A 328 2.47 -6.79 -25.72
CA VAL A 328 2.91 -7.07 -24.36
C VAL A 328 2.97 -8.56 -24.11
N VAL A 329 4.18 -9.10 -23.89
CA VAL A 329 4.45 -10.53 -23.69
C VAL A 329 4.68 -10.89 -22.23
N ASP A 330 5.26 -9.98 -21.43
CA ASP A 330 5.53 -10.20 -20.00
C ASP A 330 5.65 -8.86 -19.26
N ILE A 331 6.05 -8.92 -18.00
CA ILE A 331 6.34 -7.77 -17.15
C ILE A 331 7.57 -8.08 -16.28
N TYR A 332 8.57 -7.19 -16.28
CA TYR A 332 9.72 -7.26 -15.40
C TYR A 332 9.58 -6.23 -14.26
N SER A 333 9.61 -6.69 -13.02
CA SER A 333 9.38 -5.84 -11.85
C SER A 333 10.60 -5.78 -10.95
N LYS A 334 10.68 -4.74 -10.11
CA LYS A 334 11.71 -4.66 -9.06
C LYS A 334 11.76 -5.92 -8.19
N PHE A 335 10.64 -6.62 -8.06
CA PHE A 335 10.60 -7.85 -7.29
C PHE A 335 11.38 -8.99 -7.95
N ASP A 336 11.39 -9.05 -9.28
CA ASP A 336 12.12 -10.09 -10.00
C ASP A 336 13.64 -9.96 -9.81
N VAL A 337 14.11 -8.73 -9.56
CA VAL A 337 15.53 -8.46 -9.27
C VAL A 337 16.02 -9.18 -8.01
N ILE A 338 15.14 -9.45 -7.03
CA ILE A 338 15.54 -10.15 -5.81
C ILE A 338 15.95 -11.61 -6.07
N ASN A 339 15.46 -12.19 -7.18
CA ASN A 339 15.85 -13.55 -7.57
C ASN A 339 17.34 -13.64 -7.91
N LEU A 340 17.93 -12.54 -8.42
CA LEU A 340 19.37 -12.45 -8.65
C LEU A 340 20.16 -12.62 -7.34
N ALA A 341 19.64 -12.08 -6.22
CA ALA A 341 20.24 -12.31 -4.91
C ALA A 341 20.00 -13.74 -4.42
N ALA A 342 18.81 -14.30 -4.66
CA ALA A 342 18.48 -15.67 -4.27
C ALA A 342 19.42 -16.70 -4.91
N GLU A 343 19.75 -16.51 -6.19
CA GLU A 343 20.57 -17.39 -7.00
C GLU A 343 22.05 -17.02 -7.00
N LYS A 344 22.42 -15.93 -6.33
CA LYS A 344 23.78 -15.38 -6.29
C LYS A 344 24.30 -14.99 -7.70
N THR A 345 23.40 -14.63 -8.62
CA THR A 345 23.72 -14.25 -10.00
C THR A 345 23.82 -12.73 -10.20
N TYR A 346 23.74 -11.94 -9.13
CA TYR A 346 23.77 -10.46 -9.17
C TYR A 346 25.09 -9.88 -9.72
N ASN A 347 26.13 -10.69 -9.86
CA ASN A 347 27.38 -10.29 -10.51
C ASN A 347 27.31 -10.36 -12.04
N ASN A 348 26.24 -10.93 -12.62
CA ASN A 348 26.05 -10.98 -14.06
C ASN A 348 24.72 -10.33 -14.44
N LEU A 349 24.76 -9.02 -14.69
CA LEU A 349 23.61 -8.23 -15.13
C LEU A 349 23.53 -8.04 -16.64
N ASP A 350 24.41 -8.68 -17.39
CA ASP A 350 24.41 -8.67 -18.86
C ASP A 350 23.46 -9.74 -19.45
N ILE A 351 22.94 -10.64 -18.60
CA ILE A 351 21.88 -11.58 -19.02
C ILE A 351 20.63 -10.82 -19.46
N THR A 352 19.87 -11.42 -20.37
CA THR A 352 18.63 -10.83 -20.89
C THR A 352 17.49 -10.92 -19.87
N VAL A 353 16.49 -10.04 -20.04
CA VAL A 353 15.24 -10.08 -19.27
C VAL A 353 14.59 -11.45 -19.37
N THR A 354 14.56 -12.07 -20.57
CA THR A 354 14.01 -13.42 -20.76
C THR A 354 14.74 -14.46 -19.90
N GLN A 355 16.06 -14.42 -19.87
CA GLN A 355 16.85 -15.33 -19.03
C GLN A 355 16.57 -15.13 -17.55
N ALA A 356 16.49 -13.87 -17.10
CA ALA A 356 16.17 -13.57 -15.70
C ALA A 356 14.75 -14.00 -15.29
N LEU A 357 13.79 -13.93 -16.22
CA LEU A 357 12.40 -14.35 -15.98
C LEU A 357 12.21 -15.87 -15.90
N GLN A 358 13.13 -16.68 -16.46
CA GLN A 358 13.10 -18.14 -16.33
C GLN A 358 13.20 -18.63 -14.89
N HIS A 359 13.77 -17.81 -14.00
CA HIS A 359 13.93 -18.09 -12.57
C HIS A 359 12.70 -17.73 -11.70
N ARG A 360 11.61 -17.30 -12.34
CA ARG A 360 10.36 -17.07 -11.62
C ARG A 360 9.75 -18.38 -11.13
N SER A 361 9.04 -18.29 -10.00
CA SER A 361 8.22 -19.40 -9.52
C SER A 361 7.25 -19.86 -10.61
N GLN A 362 7.05 -21.16 -10.74
CA GLN A 362 6.11 -21.80 -11.68
C GLN A 362 4.64 -21.36 -11.46
N TYR A 363 4.35 -20.69 -10.34
CA TYR A 363 3.01 -20.18 -10.01
C TYR A 363 2.76 -18.73 -10.47
N PHE A 364 3.68 -18.15 -11.24
CA PHE A 364 3.47 -16.82 -11.78
C PHE A 364 2.63 -16.91 -13.06
N GLU A 365 1.43 -16.31 -13.05
CA GLU A 365 0.47 -16.38 -14.16
C GLU A 365 0.81 -15.46 -15.34
N GLY A 366 2.01 -14.85 -15.35
CA GLY A 366 2.43 -13.90 -16.39
C GLY A 366 1.92 -12.47 -16.14
N VAL A 367 1.94 -11.66 -17.20
CA VAL A 367 1.43 -10.28 -17.15
C VAL A 367 -0.10 -10.27 -17.14
N VAL A 368 -0.69 -9.55 -16.19
CA VAL A 368 -2.14 -9.36 -16.15
C VAL A 368 -2.50 -8.08 -16.89
N LYS A 369 -3.35 -8.21 -17.91
CA LYS A 369 -3.76 -7.15 -18.82
C LYS A 369 -5.19 -6.72 -18.57
N CYS A 370 -5.54 -5.52 -19.05
CA CYS A 370 -6.91 -5.02 -19.11
C CYS A 370 -7.07 -4.05 -20.27
N SER A 371 -8.32 -3.72 -20.63
CA SER A 371 -8.65 -2.66 -21.56
C SER A 371 -9.07 -1.39 -20.82
N LYS A 372 -8.81 -0.20 -21.40
CA LYS A 372 -9.31 1.09 -20.87
C LYS A 372 -10.83 1.20 -20.87
N LEU A 373 -11.52 0.37 -21.67
CA LEU A 373 -12.98 0.34 -21.76
C LEU A 373 -13.63 -0.56 -20.69
N GLU A 374 -12.85 -1.29 -19.90
CA GLU A 374 -13.38 -2.09 -18.79
C GLU A 374 -13.77 -1.21 -17.60
N ILE A 375 -14.86 -1.59 -16.93
CA ILE A 375 -15.37 -0.86 -15.75
C ILE A 375 -14.48 -1.03 -14.52
N LEU A 376 -14.43 0.00 -13.67
CA LEU A 376 -13.55 0.03 -12.50
C LEU A 376 -13.80 -1.13 -11.56
N GLU A 377 -15.04 -1.57 -11.37
CA GLU A 377 -15.37 -2.73 -10.52
C GLU A 377 -14.65 -4.01 -10.98
N THR A 378 -14.65 -4.27 -12.31
CA THR A 378 -13.93 -5.42 -12.88
C THR A 378 -12.42 -5.32 -12.67
N ILE A 379 -11.87 -4.11 -12.82
CA ILE A 379 -10.44 -3.84 -12.62
C ILE A 379 -10.03 -4.10 -11.17
N VAL A 380 -10.80 -3.60 -10.20
CA VAL A 380 -10.54 -3.81 -8.77
C VAL A 380 -10.60 -5.31 -8.43
N ASP A 381 -11.61 -6.01 -8.92
CA ASP A 381 -11.77 -7.44 -8.68
C ASP A 381 -10.60 -8.25 -9.28
N ARG A 382 -10.20 -7.94 -10.54
CA ARG A 382 -9.09 -8.59 -11.23
C ARG A 382 -7.76 -8.39 -10.49
N ILE A 383 -7.42 -7.16 -10.10
CA ILE A 383 -6.13 -6.88 -9.44
C ILE A 383 -6.04 -7.53 -8.05
N VAL A 384 -7.18 -7.63 -7.33
CA VAL A 384 -7.24 -8.29 -6.03
C VAL A 384 -7.16 -9.82 -6.18
N ARG A 385 -7.90 -10.42 -7.12
CA ARG A 385 -7.88 -11.88 -7.37
C ARG A 385 -6.54 -12.37 -7.88
N ALA A 386 -5.97 -11.68 -8.86
CA ALA A 386 -4.66 -12.01 -9.41
C ALA A 386 -3.52 -11.69 -8.44
N GLU A 387 -3.80 -11.02 -7.33
CA GLU A 387 -2.81 -10.62 -6.33
C GLU A 387 -1.61 -9.83 -6.89
N VAL A 388 -1.80 -9.11 -7.99
CA VAL A 388 -0.78 -8.28 -8.63
C VAL A 388 -0.76 -6.84 -8.10
N HIS A 389 0.27 -6.09 -8.42
CA HIS A 389 0.42 -4.69 -8.00
C HIS A 389 -0.03 -3.70 -9.06
N ARG A 390 -0.23 -4.15 -10.29
CA ARG A 390 -0.66 -3.35 -11.45
C ARG A 390 -1.22 -4.23 -12.55
N LEU A 391 -1.95 -3.59 -13.44
CA LEU A 391 -2.38 -4.19 -14.71
C LEU A 391 -1.76 -3.38 -15.85
N VAL A 392 -1.42 -4.05 -16.94
CA VAL A 392 -1.00 -3.40 -18.18
C VAL A 392 -2.24 -3.17 -19.02
N VAL A 393 -2.49 -1.91 -19.36
CA VAL A 393 -3.62 -1.54 -20.22
C VAL A 393 -3.19 -1.73 -21.67
N VAL A 394 -3.95 -2.53 -22.41
CA VAL A 394 -3.67 -2.83 -23.81
C VAL A 394 -4.84 -2.44 -24.71
N ASN A 395 -4.54 -2.21 -25.99
CA ASN A 395 -5.54 -2.05 -27.04
C ASN A 395 -5.95 -3.41 -27.64
N GLU A 396 -6.78 -3.41 -28.69
CA GLU A 396 -7.25 -4.59 -29.38
C GLU A 396 -6.11 -5.39 -30.07
N ALA A 397 -5.02 -4.71 -30.42
CA ALA A 397 -3.83 -5.33 -31.01
C ALA A 397 -2.89 -5.92 -29.93
N ASP A 398 -3.29 -5.93 -28.65
CA ASP A 398 -2.47 -6.34 -27.49
C ASP A 398 -1.24 -5.46 -27.25
N SER A 399 -1.20 -4.27 -27.85
CA SER A 399 -0.13 -3.29 -27.68
C SER A 399 -0.39 -2.43 -26.45
N ILE A 400 0.69 -2.03 -25.76
CA ILE A 400 0.60 -1.24 -24.54
C ILE A 400 0.05 0.16 -24.80
N VAL A 401 -0.97 0.56 -24.06
CA VAL A 401 -1.54 1.91 -24.07
C VAL A 401 -1.50 2.60 -22.71
N GLY A 402 -1.28 1.84 -21.63
CA GLY A 402 -1.24 2.41 -20.29
C GLY A 402 -0.86 1.40 -19.21
N ILE A 403 -0.80 1.91 -17.98
CA ILE A 403 -0.60 1.11 -16.75
C ILE A 403 -1.52 1.66 -15.68
N ILE A 404 -2.22 0.76 -14.98
CA ILE A 404 -2.98 1.08 -13.77
C ILE A 404 -2.39 0.33 -12.58
N SER A 405 -2.12 1.05 -11.50
CA SER A 405 -1.50 0.52 -10.29
C SER A 405 -2.46 0.53 -9.09
N LEU A 406 -2.09 -0.18 -8.03
CA LEU A 406 -2.82 -0.12 -6.75
C LEU A 406 -2.91 1.31 -6.19
N SER A 407 -1.91 2.15 -6.43
CA SER A 407 -1.94 3.56 -5.99
C SER A 407 -3.01 4.35 -6.71
N ASP A 408 -3.15 4.17 -8.04
CA ASP A 408 -4.15 4.86 -8.86
C ASP A 408 -5.57 4.46 -8.42
N ILE A 409 -5.77 3.16 -8.17
CA ILE A 409 -7.06 2.64 -7.69
C ILE A 409 -7.40 3.19 -6.31
N LEU A 410 -6.46 3.14 -5.34
CA LEU A 410 -6.72 3.65 -3.99
C LEU A 410 -6.91 5.17 -3.99
N GLN A 411 -6.19 5.91 -4.83
CA GLN A 411 -6.41 7.34 -5.04
C GLN A 411 -7.85 7.61 -5.49
N ALA A 412 -8.32 6.89 -6.50
CA ALA A 412 -9.64 7.07 -7.08
C ALA A 412 -10.79 6.62 -6.17
N LEU A 413 -10.58 5.57 -5.35
CA LEU A 413 -11.62 5.05 -4.47
C LEU A 413 -11.73 5.83 -3.15
N ILE A 414 -10.62 6.39 -2.65
CA ILE A 414 -10.53 6.83 -1.25
C ILE A 414 -10.21 8.31 -1.13
N LEU A 415 -9.18 8.81 -1.84
CA LEU A 415 -8.69 10.18 -1.65
C LEU A 415 -9.39 11.21 -2.54
N THR A 416 -9.66 10.86 -3.78
CA THR A 416 -10.39 11.69 -4.75
C THR A 416 -11.39 10.80 -5.46
N PRO A 417 -12.56 10.54 -4.86
CA PRO A 417 -13.59 9.75 -5.51
C PRO A 417 -13.89 10.31 -6.91
N ALA A 418 -13.84 9.43 -7.91
CA ALA A 418 -13.86 9.82 -9.32
C ALA A 418 -15.12 10.63 -9.75
N GLY A 419 -16.19 10.59 -8.95
CA GLY A 419 -17.39 11.43 -9.17
C GLY A 419 -17.23 12.90 -8.75
N ALA A 420 -16.20 13.25 -7.96
CA ALA A 420 -15.98 14.64 -7.53
C ALA A 420 -15.37 15.51 -8.65
N LYS A 421 -14.59 14.91 -9.56
CA LYS A 421 -13.97 15.65 -10.69
C LYS A 421 -14.93 16.03 -11.81
N GLN A 422 -16.07 15.35 -11.94
CA GLN A 422 -17.05 15.67 -12.98
C GLN A 422 -17.87 16.94 -12.69
N LYS A 423 -18.00 17.35 -11.42
CA LYS A 423 -18.69 18.60 -11.06
C LYS A 423 -17.87 19.87 -11.37
N GLU A 424 -16.54 19.77 -11.40
CA GLU A 424 -15.67 20.92 -11.74
C GLU A 424 -15.63 21.22 -13.24
N THR A 425 -15.87 20.21 -14.11
CA THR A 425 -15.85 20.38 -15.57
C THR A 425 -17.22 20.80 -16.16
N GLU A 426 -18.29 20.71 -15.41
CA GLU A 426 -19.62 21.20 -15.82
C GLU A 426 -19.92 22.63 -15.34
N ALA A 427 -19.01 23.22 -14.53
CA ALA A 427 -19.14 24.58 -13.99
C ALA A 427 -18.24 25.63 -14.69
N GLU A 428 -17.44 25.27 -15.71
CA GLU A 428 -16.74 26.16 -16.63
C GLU A 428 -17.47 26.20 -17.99
#